data_f542ec9e4c23e498f6bff591cdbc7768
#
_entry.id   f542ec9e4c23e498f6bff591cdbc7768
#
_cell.length_a   1.000
_cell.length_b   1.000
_cell.length_c   1.000
_cell.angle_alpha   90.00
_cell.angle_beta   90.00
_cell.angle_gamma   90.00
#
_symmetry.space_group_name_H-M   'P 1'
#
loop_
_entity.id
_entity.type
_entity.pdbx_description
1 polymer ?
#
loop_
_entity_poly.entity_id
_entity_poly.type
_entity_poly.pdbx_seq_one_letter_code
_entity_poly.pdbx_strand_id
1 'polypeptide(L)'
;VSLPADADENTFWENMARVTLKLLWGWAKSDKLREIKALLPYLDERLFPLSSEFRSSAVQALLTIQKSSGQLGDFVLFDWINPEGFSPEDYKEQPGKDGRKPFPPVAVSYYNAYAKALLKGVAGCHVERIRAFLPLIKDVAERYPRYTWCGYNVAKLMLALDAEDMDAVRLRLLPILKKNKKQFWIWDAYAMTYPEHSEERFALLSQALLCPMHSPEMTVGVRQTMIKELYWRGYYKEASCEVDQIISLRREQGWKDKPEINACLTKTWYHPCQNTDLARRLYKQQAELARGLVQSSVVDRVVVTYVDEAKMIASTLSSSDRCGFFSFRRMKRVKPRQGYVYELILDKDPSLQENGVLRYEVDELRVLDSNEDTTGFIRVVSGELKIVRQGFGFVEDVHIPVSYVLKNGLNSGQQLRLLAYKKWDKKKNAVAWTIRELF
;
A
#
# COMPACT_ATOMS: atom_id res chain seq x y z
N VAL A 1 -31.16 10.95 41.26
CA VAL A 1 -31.81 9.75 41.80
C VAL A 1 -31.03 9.34 43.04
N SER A 2 -31.62 9.47 44.22
CA SER A 2 -31.04 8.97 45.48
C SER A 2 -31.25 7.46 45.55
N LEU A 3 -30.18 6.70 45.75
CA LEU A 3 -30.24 5.26 45.95
C LEU A 3 -30.85 4.94 47.31
N PRO A 4 -31.58 3.81 47.46
CA PRO A 4 -31.95 3.26 48.77
C PRO A 4 -30.70 3.06 49.62
N ALA A 5 -30.82 3.23 50.93
CA ALA A 5 -29.70 3.19 51.87
C ALA A 5 -28.97 1.82 51.97
N ASP A 6 -29.57 0.77 51.44
CA ASP A 6 -29.08 -0.61 51.41
C ASP A 6 -28.67 -1.09 50.01
N ALA A 7 -28.73 -0.22 48.99
CA ALA A 7 -28.38 -0.58 47.64
C ALA A 7 -26.84 -0.59 47.44
N ASP A 8 -26.33 -1.69 46.91
CA ASP A 8 -24.95 -1.74 46.44
C ASP A 8 -24.79 -0.81 45.20
N GLU A 9 -24.12 0.31 45.45
CA GLU A 9 -23.93 1.36 44.45
C GLU A 9 -23.25 0.82 43.19
N ASN A 10 -22.30 -0.09 43.30
CA ASN A 10 -21.60 -0.69 42.14
C ASN A 10 -22.55 -1.53 41.29
N THR A 11 -23.35 -2.39 41.90
CA THR A 11 -24.33 -3.22 41.20
C THR A 11 -25.39 -2.34 40.49
N PHE A 12 -25.80 -1.23 41.10
CA PHE A 12 -26.71 -0.30 40.43
C PHE A 12 -26.09 0.30 39.17
N TRP A 13 -24.87 0.84 39.24
CA TRP A 13 -24.22 1.45 38.12
C TRP A 13 -23.88 0.46 36.99
N GLU A 14 -23.49 -0.78 37.34
CA GLU A 14 -23.32 -1.85 36.33
C GLU A 14 -24.63 -2.16 35.57
N ASN A 15 -25.74 -2.26 36.29
CA ASN A 15 -27.04 -2.50 35.65
C ASN A 15 -27.45 -1.32 34.75
N MET A 16 -27.22 -0.09 35.20
CA MET A 16 -27.45 1.12 34.37
C MET A 16 -26.59 1.12 33.12
N ALA A 17 -25.30 0.76 33.23
CA ALA A 17 -24.40 0.64 32.09
C ALA A 17 -24.90 -0.43 31.09
N ARG A 18 -25.33 -1.59 31.56
CA ARG A 18 -25.93 -2.64 30.74
C ARG A 18 -27.18 -2.20 29.96
N VAL A 19 -28.07 -1.49 30.66
CA VAL A 19 -29.28 -0.94 30.03
C VAL A 19 -28.91 0.12 28.98
N THR A 20 -28.01 1.02 29.32
CA THR A 20 -27.51 2.06 28.40
C THR A 20 -26.89 1.46 27.15
N LEU A 21 -26.05 0.43 27.30
CA LEU A 21 -25.46 -0.28 26.16
C LEU A 21 -26.52 -0.95 25.27
N LYS A 22 -27.52 -1.59 25.85
CA LYS A 22 -28.65 -2.17 25.08
C LYS A 22 -29.38 -1.11 24.28
N LEU A 23 -29.62 0.05 24.88
CA LEU A 23 -30.25 1.19 24.18
C LEU A 23 -29.38 1.71 23.04
N LEU A 24 -28.08 1.94 23.27
CA LEU A 24 -27.13 2.39 22.23
C LEU A 24 -27.06 1.41 21.06
N TRP A 25 -26.95 0.12 21.32
CA TRP A 25 -26.94 -0.91 20.27
C TRP A 25 -28.29 -1.06 19.55
N GLY A 26 -29.39 -0.89 20.27
CA GLY A 26 -30.73 -0.83 19.66
C GLY A 26 -30.87 0.39 18.74
N TRP A 27 -30.40 1.53 19.18
CA TRP A 27 -30.44 2.78 18.39
C TRP A 27 -29.42 2.81 17.25
N ALA A 28 -28.28 2.11 17.38
CA ALA A 28 -27.33 1.94 16.29
C ALA A 28 -27.92 1.21 15.08
N LYS A 29 -28.95 0.42 15.29
CA LYS A 29 -29.70 -0.31 14.24
C LYS A 29 -30.93 0.42 13.72
N SER A 30 -31.35 1.46 14.42
CA SER A 30 -32.50 2.29 14.10
C SER A 30 -32.05 3.75 14.01
N ASP A 31 -32.58 4.53 13.10
CA ASP A 31 -32.17 5.93 12.87
C ASP A 31 -32.65 6.89 13.98
N LYS A 32 -32.29 6.57 15.25
CA LYS A 32 -32.69 7.31 16.45
C LYS A 32 -31.61 8.28 16.95
N LEU A 33 -31.11 9.11 16.06
CA LEU A 33 -30.06 10.09 16.34
C LEU A 33 -30.44 11.14 17.38
N ARG A 34 -31.71 11.52 17.41
CA ARG A 34 -32.18 12.53 18.34
C ARG A 34 -32.09 12.05 19.80
N GLU A 35 -32.48 10.80 20.01
CA GLU A 35 -32.43 10.14 21.32
C GLU A 35 -31.00 9.93 21.78
N ILE A 36 -30.10 9.54 20.86
CA ILE A 36 -28.67 9.37 21.14
C ILE A 36 -28.05 10.69 21.56
N LYS A 37 -28.28 11.78 20.82
CA LYS A 37 -27.78 13.12 21.17
C LYS A 37 -28.29 13.59 22.54
N ALA A 38 -29.53 13.27 22.89
CA ALA A 38 -30.08 13.58 24.16
C ALA A 38 -29.45 12.76 25.30
N LEU A 39 -29.04 11.53 25.06
CA LEU A 39 -28.41 10.65 26.02
C LEU A 39 -26.92 10.97 26.30
N LEU A 40 -26.18 11.41 25.27
CA LEU A 40 -24.73 11.63 25.38
C LEU A 40 -24.28 12.48 26.58
N PRO A 41 -24.96 13.60 26.93
CA PRO A 41 -24.60 14.39 28.12
C PRO A 41 -24.77 13.65 29.46
N TYR A 42 -25.59 12.60 29.49
CA TYR A 42 -25.83 11.78 30.69
C TYR A 42 -25.00 10.51 30.72
N LEU A 43 -24.18 10.23 29.73
CA LEU A 43 -23.15 9.21 29.75
C LEU A 43 -21.96 9.73 30.56
N ASP A 44 -22.24 10.00 31.82
CA ASP A 44 -21.32 10.58 32.79
C ASP A 44 -20.18 9.61 33.13
N GLU A 45 -19.10 10.14 33.68
CA GLU A 45 -17.96 9.43 34.26
C GLU A 45 -18.37 8.29 35.19
N ARG A 46 -19.56 8.37 35.78
CA ARG A 46 -20.13 7.35 36.66
C ARG A 46 -20.63 6.10 35.96
N LEU A 47 -21.00 6.16 34.64
CA LEU A 47 -21.51 5.00 33.93
C LEU A 47 -20.41 4.12 33.32
N PHE A 48 -19.22 4.68 33.08
CA PHE A 48 -18.17 3.96 32.35
C PHE A 48 -16.79 3.86 33.05
N PRO A 49 -16.60 4.31 34.31
CA PRO A 49 -15.37 3.96 35.02
C PRO A 49 -15.37 2.56 35.58
N LEU A 50 -16.54 1.88 35.59
CA LEU A 50 -16.76 0.62 36.29
C LEU A 50 -16.07 -0.59 35.70
N SER A 51 -15.93 -0.65 34.36
CA SER A 51 -15.06 -1.62 33.69
C SER A 51 -14.66 -1.16 32.31
N SER A 52 -13.45 -1.52 31.87
CA SER A 52 -12.98 -1.29 30.51
C SER A 52 -13.89 -1.93 29.44
N GLU A 53 -14.58 -3.03 29.78
CA GLU A 53 -15.48 -3.77 28.89
C GLU A 53 -16.73 -2.94 28.51
N PHE A 54 -17.40 -2.33 29.49
CA PHE A 54 -18.56 -1.47 29.24
C PHE A 54 -18.17 -0.27 28.38
N ARG A 55 -17.04 0.35 28.70
CA ARG A 55 -16.51 1.48 27.95
C ARG A 55 -16.21 1.11 26.52
N SER A 56 -15.48 0.03 26.28
CA SER A 56 -15.14 -0.49 24.93
C SER A 56 -16.40 -0.75 24.12
N SER A 57 -17.40 -1.38 24.72
CA SER A 57 -18.68 -1.66 24.08
C SER A 57 -19.45 -0.40 23.72
N ALA A 58 -19.44 0.63 24.59
CA ALA A 58 -20.05 1.93 24.32
C ALA A 58 -19.35 2.66 23.18
N VAL A 59 -18.02 2.69 23.19
CA VAL A 59 -17.21 3.27 22.09
C VAL A 59 -17.51 2.59 20.75
N GLN A 60 -17.60 1.26 20.72
CA GLN A 60 -17.97 0.51 19.51
C GLN A 60 -19.37 0.85 19.02
N ALA A 61 -20.36 0.91 19.92
CA ALA A 61 -21.72 1.28 19.56
C ALA A 61 -21.77 2.69 18.96
N LEU A 62 -21.12 3.67 19.60
CA LEU A 62 -21.06 5.05 19.14
C LEU A 62 -20.32 5.22 17.82
N LEU A 63 -19.20 4.51 17.60
CA LEU A 63 -18.50 4.48 16.31
C LEU A 63 -19.36 3.87 15.22
N THR A 64 -20.16 2.86 15.52
CA THR A 64 -21.09 2.24 14.58
C THR A 64 -22.19 3.23 14.18
N ILE A 65 -22.74 3.96 15.15
CA ILE A 65 -23.73 5.00 14.92
C ILE A 65 -23.15 6.13 14.07
N GLN A 66 -21.97 6.63 14.42
CA GLN A 66 -21.27 7.67 13.65
C GLN A 66 -21.04 7.24 12.19
N LYS A 67 -20.71 5.97 11.94
CA LYS A 67 -20.51 5.43 10.61
C LYS A 67 -21.80 5.31 9.81
N SER A 68 -22.90 4.92 10.46
CA SER A 68 -24.18 4.70 9.79
C SER A 68 -24.93 6.00 9.49
N SER A 69 -24.87 6.98 10.39
CA SER A 69 -25.68 8.21 10.29
C SER A 69 -24.91 9.43 9.80
N GLY A 70 -23.60 9.48 10.07
CA GLY A 70 -22.78 10.66 9.72
C GLY A 70 -23.18 11.97 10.40
N GLN A 71 -24.20 11.96 11.27
CA GLN A 71 -24.92 13.15 11.74
C GLN A 71 -24.79 13.42 13.25
N LEU A 72 -23.98 12.65 14.00
CA LEU A 72 -23.83 12.87 15.45
C LEU A 72 -23.24 14.23 15.84
N GLY A 73 -22.88 15.07 14.88
CA GLY A 73 -22.07 16.26 15.07
C GLY A 73 -20.60 15.86 15.10
N ASP A 74 -19.74 16.67 14.46
CA ASP A 74 -18.43 16.18 14.05
C ASP A 74 -17.51 15.78 15.23
N PHE A 75 -17.76 16.32 16.45
CA PHE A 75 -16.85 16.10 17.58
C PHE A 75 -17.50 15.64 18.88
N VAL A 76 -18.81 15.62 19.01
CA VAL A 76 -19.51 15.28 20.28
C VAL A 76 -19.06 13.94 20.84
N LEU A 77 -18.90 12.93 19.96
CA LEU A 77 -18.40 11.61 20.35
C LEU A 77 -16.93 11.66 20.80
N PHE A 78 -16.09 12.39 20.09
CA PHE A 78 -14.64 12.43 20.34
C PHE A 78 -14.30 13.29 21.55
N ASP A 79 -15.08 14.32 21.82
CA ASP A 79 -14.95 15.16 23.03
C ASP A 79 -15.37 14.40 24.29
N TRP A 80 -16.31 13.45 24.16
CA TRP A 80 -16.75 12.62 25.28
C TRP A 80 -15.75 11.50 25.61
N ILE A 81 -15.04 10.94 24.63
CA ILE A 81 -14.08 9.85 24.83
C ILE A 81 -12.68 10.44 25.04
N ASN A 82 -12.17 10.37 26.29
CA ASN A 82 -10.75 10.65 26.52
C ASN A 82 -9.90 9.47 26.04
N PRO A 83 -9.03 9.63 25.01
CA PRO A 83 -8.19 8.57 24.49
C PRO A 83 -7.16 8.04 25.51
N GLU A 84 -6.74 8.83 26.49
CA GLU A 84 -5.83 8.40 27.56
C GLU A 84 -6.44 7.33 28.48
N GLY A 85 -7.76 7.23 28.50
CA GLY A 85 -8.46 6.23 29.28
C GLY A 85 -8.62 4.86 28.60
N PHE A 86 -8.02 4.61 27.43
CA PHE A 86 -8.01 3.27 26.85
C PHE A 86 -7.12 2.32 27.63
N SER A 87 -7.66 1.16 28.00
CA SER A 87 -6.94 0.08 28.67
C SER A 87 -6.11 -0.74 27.68
N PRO A 88 -5.14 -1.55 28.14
CA PRO A 88 -4.43 -2.49 27.27
C PRO A 88 -5.35 -3.46 26.49
N GLU A 89 -6.52 -3.79 27.04
CA GLU A 89 -7.52 -4.65 26.38
C GLU A 89 -8.15 -3.98 25.16
N ASP A 90 -8.34 -2.65 25.19
CA ASP A 90 -8.88 -1.87 24.06
C ASP A 90 -7.96 -1.90 22.83
N TYR A 91 -6.70 -2.26 23.00
CA TYR A 91 -5.71 -2.42 21.94
C TYR A 91 -5.58 -3.87 21.43
N LYS A 92 -6.35 -4.82 21.98
CA LYS A 92 -6.37 -6.20 21.48
C LYS A 92 -7.37 -6.38 20.35
N GLU A 93 -7.01 -7.22 19.38
CA GLU A 93 -7.93 -7.62 18.33
C GLU A 93 -9.09 -8.42 18.88
N GLN A 94 -10.28 -8.14 18.38
CA GLN A 94 -11.45 -8.93 18.71
C GLN A 94 -11.63 -10.06 17.69
N PRO A 95 -11.93 -11.28 18.14
CA PRO A 95 -12.13 -12.40 17.23
C PRO A 95 -13.27 -12.10 16.25
N GLY A 96 -13.04 -12.38 14.98
CA GLY A 96 -14.09 -12.31 13.97
C GLY A 96 -15.11 -13.42 14.20
N LYS A 97 -16.38 -13.14 13.92
CA LYS A 97 -17.43 -14.18 13.94
C LYS A 97 -17.16 -15.20 12.83
N ASP A 98 -17.37 -16.48 13.13
CA ASP A 98 -17.33 -17.59 12.16
C ASP A 98 -16.00 -17.75 11.41
N GLY A 99 -14.85 -17.56 12.07
CA GLY A 99 -13.52 -17.70 11.47
C GLY A 99 -13.13 -16.60 10.49
N ARG A 100 -13.89 -15.51 10.43
CA ARG A 100 -13.56 -14.31 9.66
C ARG A 100 -12.35 -13.60 10.25
N LYS A 101 -11.75 -12.69 9.47
CA LYS A 101 -10.64 -11.87 9.93
C LYS A 101 -11.01 -11.16 11.24
N PRO A 102 -10.09 -11.09 12.21
CA PRO A 102 -10.34 -10.37 13.46
C PRO A 102 -10.66 -8.90 13.18
N PHE A 103 -11.51 -8.32 14.02
CA PHE A 103 -11.79 -6.89 13.99
C PHE A 103 -10.61 -6.11 14.56
N PRO A 104 -10.31 -4.92 14.02
CA PRO A 104 -9.30 -4.04 14.60
C PRO A 104 -9.67 -3.69 16.05
N PRO A 105 -8.68 -3.44 16.91
CA PRO A 105 -8.90 -2.97 18.26
C PRO A 105 -9.81 -1.73 18.32
N VAL A 106 -10.58 -1.63 19.40
CA VAL A 106 -11.51 -0.50 19.60
C VAL A 106 -10.76 0.84 19.59
N ALA A 107 -9.62 0.91 20.29
CA ALA A 107 -8.77 2.09 20.34
C ALA A 107 -8.31 2.48 18.90
N VAL A 108 -7.79 1.53 18.10
CA VAL A 108 -7.37 1.79 16.72
C VAL A 108 -8.53 2.30 15.86
N SER A 109 -9.72 1.74 16.05
CA SER A 109 -10.93 2.17 15.34
C SER A 109 -11.33 3.61 15.71
N TYR A 110 -11.24 3.96 17.00
CA TYR A 110 -11.46 5.31 17.50
C TYR A 110 -10.48 6.32 16.90
N TYR A 111 -9.16 6.04 16.97
CA TYR A 111 -8.13 6.94 16.43
C TYR A 111 -8.33 7.19 14.94
N ASN A 112 -8.64 6.16 14.17
CA ASN A 112 -8.92 6.31 12.74
C ASN A 112 -10.20 7.10 12.45
N ALA A 113 -11.24 6.94 13.26
CA ALA A 113 -12.49 7.67 13.10
C ALA A 113 -12.31 9.15 13.45
N TYR A 114 -11.60 9.45 14.53
CA TYR A 114 -11.32 10.83 14.94
C TYR A 114 -10.45 11.56 13.91
N ALA A 115 -9.37 10.93 13.44
CA ALA A 115 -8.55 11.48 12.37
C ALA A 115 -9.37 11.83 11.11
N LYS A 116 -10.29 10.94 10.72
CA LYS A 116 -11.20 11.20 9.59
C LYS A 116 -12.14 12.36 9.85
N ALA A 117 -12.65 12.52 11.08
CA ALA A 117 -13.50 13.65 11.44
C ALA A 117 -12.73 14.97 11.39
N LEU A 118 -11.48 14.99 11.90
CA LEU A 118 -10.61 16.16 11.86
C LEU A 118 -10.22 16.58 10.43
N LEU A 119 -10.14 15.62 9.50
CA LEU A 119 -9.83 15.87 8.09
C LEU A 119 -11.06 16.26 7.25
N LYS A 120 -12.28 16.23 7.83
CA LYS A 120 -13.49 16.74 7.18
C LYS A 120 -13.58 18.25 7.34
N GLY A 121 -14.14 18.91 6.34
CA GLY A 121 -14.36 20.35 6.37
C GLY A 121 -13.36 21.16 5.56
N VAL A 122 -13.36 22.47 5.78
CA VAL A 122 -12.44 23.40 5.09
C VAL A 122 -11.04 23.27 5.71
N ALA A 123 -10.01 23.31 4.88
CA ALA A 123 -8.64 23.30 5.34
C ALA A 123 -8.42 24.36 6.44
N GLY A 124 -7.82 23.95 7.54
CA GLY A 124 -7.50 24.83 8.67
C GLY A 124 -8.55 25.00 9.76
N CYS A 125 -9.82 24.50 9.59
CA CYS A 125 -10.84 24.71 10.64
C CYS A 125 -10.64 23.90 11.93
N HIS A 126 -9.71 22.96 11.96
CA HIS A 126 -9.50 22.09 13.15
C HIS A 126 -8.02 22.05 13.59
N VAL A 127 -7.24 23.05 13.26
CA VAL A 127 -5.77 23.09 13.49
C VAL A 127 -5.40 22.76 14.94
N GLU A 128 -6.03 23.41 15.92
CA GLU A 128 -5.70 23.17 17.34
C GLU A 128 -6.05 21.76 17.79
N ARG A 129 -7.19 21.22 17.34
CA ARG A 129 -7.56 19.83 17.63
C ARG A 129 -6.59 18.83 16.96
N ILE A 130 -6.16 19.12 15.74
CA ILE A 130 -5.16 18.29 15.06
C ILE A 130 -3.83 18.32 15.81
N ARG A 131 -3.37 19.50 16.24
CA ARG A 131 -2.13 19.62 17.02
C ARG A 131 -2.17 18.81 18.32
N ALA A 132 -3.27 18.89 19.04
CA ALA A 132 -3.46 18.11 20.29
C ALA A 132 -3.54 16.60 20.04
N PHE A 133 -4.19 16.17 18.94
CA PHE A 133 -4.44 14.76 18.66
C PHE A 133 -3.27 14.06 17.96
N LEU A 134 -2.47 14.80 17.19
CA LEU A 134 -1.39 14.24 16.36
C LEU A 134 -0.35 13.41 17.15
N PRO A 135 0.13 13.84 18.33
CA PRO A 135 1.04 13.02 19.14
C PRO A 135 0.44 11.66 19.52
N LEU A 136 -0.83 11.65 19.90
CA LEU A 136 -1.54 10.45 20.34
C LEU A 136 -1.67 9.41 19.22
N ILE A 137 -2.11 9.83 18.02
CA ILE A 137 -2.23 8.90 16.88
C ILE A 137 -0.87 8.48 16.34
N LYS A 138 0.19 9.32 16.45
CA LYS A 138 1.57 8.93 16.11
C LYS A 138 2.05 7.76 16.94
N ASP A 139 1.87 7.84 18.26
CA ASP A 139 2.22 6.75 19.19
C ASP A 139 1.48 5.44 18.84
N VAL A 140 0.18 5.52 18.56
CA VAL A 140 -0.59 4.34 18.13
C VAL A 140 -0.10 3.77 16.79
N ALA A 141 0.25 4.62 15.83
CA ALA A 141 0.76 4.18 14.53
C ALA A 141 2.12 3.49 14.64
N GLU A 142 2.97 3.91 15.58
CA GLU A 142 4.29 3.34 15.84
C GLU A 142 4.20 2.01 16.59
N ARG A 143 3.34 1.91 17.61
CA ARG A 143 3.12 0.65 18.35
C ARG A 143 2.41 -0.41 17.50
N TYR A 144 1.54 0.00 16.55
CA TYR A 144 0.71 -0.92 15.76
C TYR A 144 0.88 -0.70 14.25
N PRO A 145 2.09 -0.89 13.69
CA PRO A 145 2.39 -0.58 12.27
C PRO A 145 1.61 -1.44 11.26
N ARG A 146 1.01 -2.56 11.70
CA ARG A 146 0.11 -3.39 10.87
C ARG A 146 -1.19 -2.68 10.48
N TYR A 147 -1.63 -1.69 11.27
CA TYR A 147 -2.82 -0.90 10.96
C TYR A 147 -2.45 0.30 10.08
N THR A 148 -2.26 0.03 8.81
CA THR A 148 -1.82 0.99 7.78
C THR A 148 -2.59 2.32 7.81
N TRP A 149 -3.89 2.29 8.17
CA TRP A 149 -4.72 3.48 8.24
C TRP A 149 -4.30 4.48 9.32
N CYS A 150 -3.72 4.03 10.45
CA CYS A 150 -3.21 4.97 11.46
C CYS A 150 -2.04 5.77 10.90
N GLY A 151 -1.05 5.11 10.29
CA GLY A 151 0.09 5.77 9.64
C GLY A 151 -0.32 6.71 8.50
N TYR A 152 -1.30 6.30 7.69
CA TYR A 152 -1.87 7.13 6.64
C TYR A 152 -2.55 8.40 7.19
N ASN A 153 -3.39 8.24 8.24
CA ASN A 153 -4.08 9.35 8.85
C ASN A 153 -3.11 10.33 9.53
N VAL A 154 -2.03 9.82 10.17
CA VAL A 154 -0.95 10.68 10.68
C VAL A 154 -0.39 11.57 9.58
N ALA A 155 -0.04 11.00 8.43
CA ALA A 155 0.49 11.76 7.31
C ALA A 155 -0.52 12.81 6.79
N LYS A 156 -1.80 12.44 6.68
CA LYS A 156 -2.87 13.38 6.27
C LYS A 156 -3.06 14.52 7.27
N LEU A 157 -2.98 14.25 8.58
CA LEU A 157 -3.06 15.29 9.62
C LEU A 157 -1.83 16.22 9.58
N MET A 158 -0.63 15.67 9.32
CA MET A 158 0.58 16.47 9.12
C MET A 158 0.43 17.39 7.90
N LEU A 159 -0.08 16.88 6.77
CA LEU A 159 -0.36 17.68 5.58
C LEU A 159 -1.40 18.79 5.86
N ALA A 160 -2.40 18.53 6.69
CA ALA A 160 -3.43 19.52 7.06
C ALA A 160 -2.89 20.63 7.98
N LEU A 161 -1.73 20.43 8.60
CA LEU A 161 -1.03 21.43 9.40
C LEU A 161 0.02 22.20 8.60
N ASP A 162 0.11 22.00 7.28
CA ASP A 162 1.19 22.54 6.44
C ASP A 162 2.57 22.27 7.06
N ALA A 163 2.79 20.98 7.41
CA ALA A 163 3.99 20.57 8.12
C ALA A 163 5.25 21.05 7.39
N GLU A 164 6.16 21.71 8.11
CA GLU A 164 7.43 22.23 7.56
C GLU A 164 8.31 21.10 6.98
N ASP A 165 8.20 19.90 7.54
CA ASP A 165 8.98 18.73 7.13
C ASP A 165 8.15 17.78 6.24
N MET A 166 8.06 18.12 4.95
CA MET A 166 7.42 17.27 3.95
C MET A 166 8.19 15.97 3.69
N ASP A 167 9.50 15.91 3.98
CA ASP A 167 10.29 14.68 3.85
C ASP A 167 9.87 13.65 4.90
N ALA A 168 9.62 14.07 6.13
CA ALA A 168 9.07 13.17 7.16
C ALA A 168 7.70 12.61 6.77
N VAL A 169 6.85 13.42 6.12
CA VAL A 169 5.55 12.95 5.59
C VAL A 169 5.76 11.94 4.46
N ARG A 170 6.68 12.20 3.53
CA ARG A 170 7.04 11.28 2.43
C ARG A 170 7.57 9.95 2.95
N LEU A 171 8.50 9.96 3.90
CA LEU A 171 9.04 8.76 4.53
C LEU A 171 7.95 7.90 5.17
N ARG A 172 6.93 8.52 5.77
CA ARG A 172 5.80 7.79 6.38
C ARG A 172 4.83 7.22 5.35
N LEU A 173 4.56 7.95 4.27
CA LEU A 173 3.65 7.52 3.21
C LEU A 173 4.27 6.47 2.27
N LEU A 174 5.57 6.53 2.01
CA LEU A 174 6.24 5.67 1.04
C LEU A 174 6.06 4.16 1.28
N PRO A 175 6.22 3.61 2.51
CA PRO A 175 5.96 2.19 2.77
C PRO A 175 4.49 1.80 2.54
N ILE A 176 3.56 2.74 2.81
CA ILE A 176 2.12 2.53 2.60
C ILE A 176 1.83 2.52 1.10
N LEU A 177 2.41 3.45 0.35
CA LEU A 177 2.29 3.53 -1.11
C LEU A 177 2.82 2.27 -1.78
N LYS A 178 4.01 1.80 -1.39
CA LYS A 178 4.62 0.57 -1.93
C LYS A 178 3.72 -0.66 -1.77
N LYS A 179 3.02 -0.78 -0.64
CA LYS A 179 2.06 -1.87 -0.38
C LYS A 179 0.74 -1.70 -1.14
N ASN A 180 0.36 -0.46 -1.48
CA ASN A 180 -0.95 -0.12 -2.02
C ASN A 180 -0.88 0.57 -3.40
N LYS A 181 0.11 0.26 -4.23
CA LYS A 181 0.37 0.88 -5.56
C LYS A 181 -0.84 0.92 -6.51
N LYS A 182 -1.85 0.08 -6.28
CA LYS A 182 -3.08 0.04 -7.09
C LYS A 182 -4.19 0.96 -6.57
N GLN A 183 -3.96 1.66 -5.47
CA GLN A 183 -4.96 2.49 -4.82
C GLN A 183 -4.67 3.96 -5.10
N PHE A 184 -5.62 4.66 -5.72
CA PHE A 184 -5.45 6.06 -6.10
C PHE A 184 -5.20 7.00 -4.91
N TRP A 185 -5.88 6.76 -3.77
CA TRP A 185 -5.86 7.63 -2.60
C TRP A 185 -4.47 7.79 -1.97
N ILE A 186 -3.60 6.80 -2.10
CA ILE A 186 -2.25 6.91 -1.55
C ILE A 186 -1.32 7.70 -2.48
N TRP A 187 -1.49 7.58 -3.80
CA TRP A 187 -0.79 8.39 -4.79
C TRP A 187 -1.17 9.87 -4.65
N ASP A 188 -2.48 10.14 -4.48
CA ASP A 188 -2.99 11.48 -4.21
C ASP A 188 -2.37 12.09 -2.94
N ALA A 189 -2.41 11.36 -1.82
CA ALA A 189 -1.78 11.83 -0.58
C ALA A 189 -0.27 12.06 -0.72
N TYR A 190 0.43 11.20 -1.47
CA TYR A 190 1.86 11.34 -1.72
C TYR A 190 2.16 12.54 -2.63
N ALA A 191 1.32 12.80 -3.62
CA ALA A 191 1.42 13.97 -4.49
C ALA A 191 1.34 15.29 -3.70
N MET A 192 0.52 15.35 -2.65
CA MET A 192 0.38 16.55 -1.81
C MET A 192 1.65 16.89 -1.00
N THR A 193 2.63 16.02 -0.95
CA THR A 193 3.92 16.28 -0.30
C THR A 193 4.91 17.03 -1.20
N TYR A 194 4.56 17.25 -2.45
CA TYR A 194 5.36 18.00 -3.41
C TYR A 194 4.75 19.39 -3.67
N PRO A 195 5.57 20.39 -4.02
CA PRO A 195 5.08 21.74 -4.31
C PRO A 195 4.00 21.75 -5.38
N GLU A 196 3.09 22.71 -5.29
CA GLU A 196 2.13 22.94 -6.37
C GLU A 196 2.86 23.20 -7.69
N HIS A 197 2.29 22.66 -8.75
CA HIS A 197 2.82 22.77 -10.10
C HIS A 197 4.21 22.14 -10.35
N SER A 198 4.76 21.37 -9.40
CA SER A 198 5.96 20.57 -9.67
C SER A 198 5.66 19.40 -10.62
N GLU A 199 6.69 18.94 -11.33
CA GLU A 199 6.56 17.80 -12.24
C GLU A 199 6.28 16.51 -11.46
N GLU A 200 6.86 16.36 -10.27
CA GLU A 200 6.63 15.22 -9.38
C GLU A 200 5.17 15.15 -8.95
N ARG A 201 4.58 16.27 -8.50
CA ARG A 201 3.17 16.31 -8.11
C ARG A 201 2.26 15.95 -9.28
N PHE A 202 2.52 16.51 -10.45
CA PHE A 202 1.75 16.23 -11.65
C PHE A 202 1.85 14.75 -12.07
N ALA A 203 3.03 14.17 -12.03
CA ALA A 203 3.27 12.77 -12.34
C ALA A 203 2.52 11.83 -11.34
N LEU A 204 2.59 12.13 -10.04
CA LEU A 204 1.94 11.34 -9.00
C LEU A 204 0.40 11.40 -9.09
N LEU A 205 -0.17 12.58 -9.36
CA LEU A 205 -1.61 12.73 -9.61
C LEU A 205 -2.04 11.98 -10.89
N SER A 206 -1.21 12.02 -11.93
CA SER A 206 -1.43 11.26 -13.16
C SER A 206 -1.47 9.76 -12.88
N GLN A 207 -0.54 9.24 -12.07
CA GLN A 207 -0.53 7.85 -11.64
C GLN A 207 -1.75 7.51 -10.78
N ALA A 208 -2.21 8.41 -9.91
CA ALA A 208 -3.44 8.22 -9.13
C ALA A 208 -4.66 7.98 -10.04
N LEU A 209 -4.82 8.81 -11.09
CA LEU A 209 -5.94 8.69 -12.04
C LEU A 209 -5.83 7.49 -13.00
N LEU A 210 -4.66 6.85 -13.09
CA LEU A 210 -4.46 5.60 -13.83
C LEU A 210 -4.72 4.34 -13.00
N CYS A 211 -4.88 4.46 -11.69
CA CYS A 211 -5.19 3.31 -10.84
C CYS A 211 -6.54 2.68 -11.21
N PRO A 212 -6.68 1.34 -11.12
CA PRO A 212 -7.97 0.67 -11.29
C PRO A 212 -8.96 1.16 -10.23
N MET A 213 -10.17 1.54 -10.64
CA MET A 213 -11.18 2.10 -9.76
C MET A 213 -12.48 1.31 -9.85
N HIS A 214 -13.00 0.92 -8.69
CA HIS A 214 -14.33 0.34 -8.58
C HIS A 214 -15.42 1.42 -8.35
N SER A 215 -15.01 2.58 -7.83
CA SER A 215 -15.87 3.70 -7.47
C SER A 215 -15.26 5.00 -8.02
N PRO A 216 -15.49 5.32 -9.30
CA PRO A 216 -14.91 6.51 -9.96
C PRO A 216 -15.26 7.83 -9.27
N GLU A 217 -16.42 7.91 -8.63
CA GLU A 217 -16.90 9.08 -7.88
C GLU A 217 -15.98 9.49 -6.74
N MET A 218 -15.20 8.54 -6.18
CA MET A 218 -14.22 8.83 -5.14
C MET A 218 -13.01 9.64 -5.66
N THR A 219 -12.82 9.73 -6.97
CA THR A 219 -11.71 10.46 -7.59
C THR A 219 -12.01 11.94 -7.87
N VAL A 220 -13.21 12.39 -7.60
CA VAL A 220 -13.62 13.79 -7.86
C VAL A 220 -12.64 14.81 -7.26
N GLY A 221 -12.14 14.56 -6.03
CA GLY A 221 -11.14 15.42 -5.40
C GLY A 221 -9.81 15.47 -6.17
N VAL A 222 -9.30 14.30 -6.55
CA VAL A 222 -8.05 14.18 -7.33
C VAL A 222 -8.20 14.87 -8.70
N ARG A 223 -9.34 14.68 -9.38
CA ARG A 223 -9.63 15.35 -10.66
C ARG A 223 -9.70 16.86 -10.53
N GLN A 224 -10.28 17.37 -9.43
CA GLN A 224 -10.29 18.82 -9.16
C GLN A 224 -8.88 19.39 -9.01
N THR A 225 -8.01 18.68 -8.31
CA THR A 225 -6.58 19.08 -8.21
C THR A 225 -5.90 19.00 -9.58
N MET A 226 -6.18 17.92 -10.33
CA MET A 226 -5.61 17.73 -11.67
C MET A 226 -6.04 18.83 -12.66
N ILE A 227 -7.27 19.34 -12.61
CA ILE A 227 -7.72 20.48 -13.45
C ILE A 227 -6.81 21.68 -13.23
N LYS A 228 -6.47 22.00 -11.98
CA LYS A 228 -5.57 23.12 -11.66
C LYS A 228 -4.17 22.91 -12.26
N GLU A 229 -3.63 21.70 -12.12
CA GLU A 229 -2.32 21.34 -12.66
C GLU A 229 -2.28 21.37 -14.19
N LEU A 230 -3.32 20.86 -14.85
CA LEU A 230 -3.46 20.87 -16.32
C LEU A 230 -3.60 22.32 -16.84
N TYR A 231 -4.46 23.11 -16.18
CA TYR A 231 -4.66 24.52 -16.53
C TYR A 231 -3.36 25.33 -16.45
N TRP A 232 -2.62 25.17 -15.36
CA TRP A 232 -1.36 25.87 -15.15
C TRP A 232 -0.32 25.55 -16.24
N ARG A 233 -0.31 24.28 -16.74
CA ARG A 233 0.58 23.82 -17.82
C ARG A 233 0.07 24.11 -19.23
N GLY A 234 -1.08 24.73 -19.37
CA GLY A 234 -1.68 25.02 -20.68
C GLY A 234 -2.33 23.80 -21.37
N TYR A 235 -2.52 22.68 -20.66
CA TYR A 235 -3.22 21.49 -21.16
C TYR A 235 -4.75 21.67 -21.06
N TYR A 236 -5.27 22.70 -21.76
CA TYR A 236 -6.67 23.12 -21.62
C TYR A 236 -7.67 22.08 -22.11
N LYS A 237 -7.32 21.30 -23.14
CA LYS A 237 -8.18 20.24 -23.67
C LYS A 237 -8.34 19.10 -22.66
N GLU A 238 -7.24 18.69 -22.03
CA GLU A 238 -7.22 17.68 -20.98
C GLU A 238 -7.93 18.16 -19.72
N ALA A 239 -7.76 19.43 -19.35
CA ALA A 239 -8.49 20.05 -18.24
C ALA A 239 -9.99 20.05 -18.48
N SER A 240 -10.43 20.35 -19.71
CA SER A 240 -11.85 20.29 -20.10
C SER A 240 -12.41 18.87 -19.98
N CYS A 241 -11.63 17.85 -20.37
CA CYS A 241 -12.06 16.46 -20.21
C CYS A 241 -12.26 16.08 -18.74
N GLU A 242 -11.40 16.58 -17.83
CA GLU A 242 -11.58 16.33 -16.40
C GLU A 242 -12.78 17.07 -15.81
N VAL A 243 -13.09 18.29 -16.28
CA VAL A 243 -14.32 19.02 -15.91
C VAL A 243 -15.55 18.21 -16.30
N ASP A 244 -15.62 17.75 -17.55
CA ASP A 244 -16.76 16.95 -18.05
C ASP A 244 -16.92 15.62 -17.31
N GLN A 245 -15.81 14.97 -16.97
CA GLN A 245 -15.78 13.75 -16.15
C GLN A 245 -16.38 14.00 -14.76
N ILE A 246 -16.01 15.10 -14.10
CA ILE A 246 -16.56 15.44 -12.78
C ILE A 246 -18.05 15.70 -12.87
N ILE A 247 -18.51 16.44 -13.88
CA ILE A 247 -19.93 16.75 -14.08
C ILE A 247 -20.72 15.45 -14.31
N SER A 248 -20.21 14.56 -15.16
CA SER A 248 -20.83 13.26 -15.42
C SER A 248 -20.98 12.43 -14.15
N LEU A 249 -19.86 12.26 -13.40
CA LEU A 249 -19.85 11.50 -12.14
C LEU A 249 -20.82 12.08 -11.11
N ARG A 250 -20.88 13.41 -10.98
CA ARG A 250 -21.81 14.06 -10.03
C ARG A 250 -23.26 13.86 -10.43
N ARG A 251 -23.56 13.95 -11.73
CA ARG A 251 -24.92 13.70 -12.27
C ARG A 251 -25.35 12.25 -12.04
N GLU A 252 -24.47 11.29 -12.32
CA GLU A 252 -24.73 9.86 -12.09
C GLU A 252 -25.03 9.53 -10.62
N GLN A 253 -24.38 10.25 -9.69
CA GLN A 253 -24.57 10.09 -8.24
C GLN A 253 -25.70 10.94 -7.66
N GLY A 254 -26.37 11.76 -8.47
CA GLY A 254 -27.38 12.70 -8.00
C GLY A 254 -26.85 13.79 -7.06
N TRP A 255 -25.56 14.10 -7.14
CA TRP A 255 -24.93 15.12 -6.30
C TRP A 255 -25.19 16.52 -6.84
N LYS A 256 -25.36 17.48 -5.93
CA LYS A 256 -25.49 18.90 -6.30
C LYS A 256 -24.25 19.38 -7.03
N ASP A 257 -24.43 20.24 -8.03
CA ASP A 257 -23.34 20.86 -8.75
C ASP A 257 -22.43 21.67 -7.80
N LYS A 258 -21.14 21.69 -8.11
CA LYS A 258 -20.16 22.53 -7.40
C LYS A 258 -19.95 23.83 -8.17
N PRO A 259 -20.13 24.99 -7.52
CA PRO A 259 -19.95 26.29 -8.17
C PRO A 259 -18.59 26.44 -8.88
N GLU A 260 -17.51 25.91 -8.28
CA GLU A 260 -16.16 26.02 -8.83
C GLU A 260 -16.00 25.23 -10.14
N ILE A 261 -16.68 24.08 -10.27
CA ILE A 261 -16.68 23.28 -11.49
C ILE A 261 -17.54 23.94 -12.56
N ASN A 262 -18.73 24.40 -12.18
CA ASN A 262 -19.62 25.11 -13.12
C ASN A 262 -18.97 26.41 -13.64
N ALA A 263 -18.20 27.11 -12.80
CA ALA A 263 -17.45 28.29 -13.23
C ALA A 263 -16.39 27.96 -14.31
N CYS A 264 -15.91 26.74 -14.40
CA CYS A 264 -15.00 26.33 -15.48
C CYS A 264 -15.71 26.35 -16.85
N LEU A 265 -16.99 26.04 -16.92
CA LEU A 265 -17.76 25.98 -18.17
C LEU A 265 -17.86 27.34 -18.89
N THR A 266 -17.73 28.45 -18.14
CA THR A 266 -17.80 29.82 -18.67
C THR A 266 -16.43 30.41 -19.03
N LYS A 267 -15.34 29.64 -18.81
CA LYS A 267 -13.99 30.11 -19.09
C LYS A 267 -13.63 29.96 -20.57
N THR A 268 -12.83 30.87 -21.09
CA THR A 268 -12.38 30.90 -22.51
C THR A 268 -11.54 29.68 -22.91
N TRP A 269 -10.89 29.03 -21.96
CA TRP A 269 -10.08 27.84 -22.20
C TRP A 269 -10.89 26.54 -22.25
N TYR A 270 -12.13 26.56 -21.71
CA TYR A 270 -12.98 25.37 -21.68
C TYR A 270 -13.59 25.10 -23.05
N HIS A 271 -13.43 23.87 -23.51
CA HIS A 271 -14.11 23.32 -24.69
C HIS A 271 -14.60 21.92 -24.37
N PRO A 272 -15.89 21.58 -24.64
CA PRO A 272 -16.43 20.25 -24.34
C PRO A 272 -15.53 19.14 -24.87
N CYS A 273 -15.27 18.15 -24.03
CA CYS A 273 -14.36 17.07 -24.34
C CYS A 273 -14.96 16.12 -25.40
N GLN A 274 -14.32 16.00 -26.53
CA GLN A 274 -14.72 15.07 -27.60
C GLN A 274 -14.04 13.70 -27.47
N ASN A 275 -12.91 13.62 -26.73
CA ASN A 275 -12.12 12.42 -26.59
C ASN A 275 -11.60 12.26 -25.15
N THR A 276 -12.26 11.42 -24.37
CA THR A 276 -11.91 11.13 -22.99
C THR A 276 -10.55 10.44 -22.82
N ASP A 277 -10.00 9.82 -23.88
CA ASP A 277 -8.68 9.19 -23.85
C ASP A 277 -7.51 10.19 -23.93
N LEU A 278 -7.79 11.46 -24.24
CA LEU A 278 -6.75 12.48 -24.40
C LEU A 278 -5.97 12.66 -23.09
N ALA A 279 -6.66 12.97 -22.00
CA ALA A 279 -6.07 13.11 -20.68
C ALA A 279 -5.34 11.82 -20.24
N ARG A 280 -5.94 10.65 -20.51
CA ARG A 280 -5.35 9.37 -20.15
C ARG A 280 -4.03 9.08 -20.87
N ARG A 281 -3.85 9.52 -22.11
CA ARG A 281 -2.57 9.40 -22.85
C ARG A 281 -1.47 10.23 -22.18
N LEU A 282 -1.79 11.48 -21.83
CA LEU A 282 -0.87 12.35 -21.10
C LEU A 282 -0.47 11.73 -19.77
N TYR A 283 -1.44 11.20 -19.00
CA TYR A 283 -1.15 10.57 -17.71
C TYR A 283 -0.23 9.34 -17.83
N LYS A 284 -0.37 8.54 -18.87
CA LYS A 284 0.53 7.40 -19.12
C LYS A 284 1.97 7.83 -19.35
N GLN A 285 2.21 8.95 -20.00
CA GLN A 285 3.55 9.51 -20.21
C GLN A 285 4.15 9.97 -18.89
N GLN A 286 3.37 10.65 -18.06
CA GLN A 286 3.81 11.15 -16.76
C GLN A 286 4.00 10.07 -15.69
N ALA A 287 3.28 8.97 -15.78
CA ALA A 287 3.32 7.88 -14.80
C ALA A 287 4.69 7.19 -14.69
N GLU A 288 5.57 7.33 -15.67
CA GLU A 288 6.95 6.80 -15.57
C GLU A 288 7.78 7.56 -14.55
N LEU A 289 7.69 8.88 -14.54
CA LEU A 289 8.31 9.71 -13.50
C LEU A 289 7.78 9.35 -12.11
N ALA A 290 6.44 9.22 -11.96
CA ALA A 290 5.84 8.82 -10.69
C ALA A 290 6.37 7.48 -10.18
N ARG A 291 6.55 6.51 -11.07
CA ARG A 291 7.13 5.20 -10.71
C ARG A 291 8.59 5.34 -10.26
N GLY A 292 9.37 6.17 -10.93
CA GLY A 292 10.75 6.46 -10.55
C GLY A 292 10.86 7.06 -9.14
N LEU A 293 9.96 7.98 -8.76
CA LEU A 293 9.94 8.61 -7.43
C LEU A 293 9.64 7.62 -6.28
N VAL A 294 8.92 6.53 -6.59
CA VAL A 294 8.51 5.52 -5.59
C VAL A 294 9.39 4.29 -5.63
N GLN A 295 10.14 4.14 -6.71
CA GLN A 295 11.00 3.00 -6.92
C GLN A 295 12.15 2.99 -5.93
N SER A 296 12.43 1.83 -5.33
CA SER A 296 13.61 1.65 -4.49
C SER A 296 14.88 1.83 -5.34
N SER A 297 15.86 2.52 -4.80
CA SER A 297 17.17 2.68 -5.45
C SER A 297 18.05 1.42 -5.32
N VAL A 298 17.61 0.41 -4.59
CA VAL A 298 18.37 -0.83 -4.41
C VAL A 298 18.15 -1.70 -5.62
N VAL A 299 19.22 -1.85 -6.39
CA VAL A 299 19.26 -2.73 -7.56
C VAL A 299 20.30 -3.79 -7.32
N ASP A 300 19.93 -5.06 -7.44
CA ASP A 300 20.88 -6.18 -7.44
C ASP A 300 20.80 -6.93 -8.77
N ARG A 301 21.96 -7.41 -9.24
CA ARG A 301 22.05 -8.22 -10.46
C ARG A 301 22.29 -9.66 -10.08
N VAL A 302 21.49 -10.54 -10.66
CA VAL A 302 21.55 -11.96 -10.34
C VAL A 302 21.38 -12.81 -11.60
N VAL A 303 22.00 -13.99 -11.59
CA VAL A 303 21.63 -15.05 -12.53
C VAL A 303 20.66 -16.00 -11.83
N VAL A 304 19.59 -16.39 -12.51
CA VAL A 304 18.64 -17.41 -12.03
C VAL A 304 19.23 -18.78 -12.23
N THR A 305 19.45 -19.49 -11.12
CA THR A 305 20.11 -20.82 -11.12
C THR A 305 19.13 -21.98 -11.13
N TYR A 306 17.89 -21.76 -10.65
CA TYR A 306 16.82 -22.75 -10.63
C TYR A 306 15.46 -22.06 -10.48
N VAL A 307 14.43 -22.63 -11.10
CA VAL A 307 13.04 -22.16 -11.01
C VAL A 307 12.16 -23.31 -10.53
N ASP A 308 11.49 -23.10 -9.38
CA ASP A 308 10.44 -23.98 -8.85
C ASP A 308 9.08 -23.35 -9.20
N GLU A 309 8.49 -23.83 -10.30
CA GLU A 309 7.19 -23.31 -10.76
C GLU A 309 6.04 -23.65 -9.79
N ALA A 310 6.11 -24.79 -9.11
CA ALA A 310 5.06 -25.21 -8.17
C ALA A 310 5.00 -24.28 -6.94
N LYS A 311 6.16 -23.88 -6.43
CA LYS A 311 6.28 -22.96 -5.31
C LYS A 311 6.31 -21.48 -5.73
N MET A 312 6.46 -21.21 -7.03
CA MET A 312 6.64 -19.87 -7.59
C MET A 312 7.88 -19.16 -7.00
N ILE A 313 8.99 -19.89 -6.91
CA ILE A 313 10.27 -19.41 -6.35
C ILE A 313 11.36 -19.57 -7.38
N ALA A 314 12.19 -18.53 -7.55
CA ALA A 314 13.42 -18.57 -8.32
C ALA A 314 14.62 -18.49 -7.38
N SER A 315 15.57 -19.44 -7.51
CA SER A 315 16.86 -19.40 -6.85
C SER A 315 17.86 -18.62 -7.69
N THR A 316 18.75 -17.88 -7.04
CA THR A 316 19.65 -16.94 -7.71
C THR A 316 21.07 -17.05 -7.19
N LEU A 317 22.02 -16.52 -7.97
CA LEU A 317 23.39 -16.22 -7.56
C LEU A 317 23.62 -14.73 -7.83
N SER A 318 24.06 -13.98 -6.81
CA SER A 318 24.36 -12.54 -6.91
C SER A 318 25.76 -12.28 -7.47
N SER A 319 26.04 -11.02 -7.79
CA SER A 319 27.37 -10.57 -8.24
C SER A 319 28.48 -10.79 -7.18
N SER A 320 28.11 -10.89 -5.91
CA SER A 320 29.02 -11.25 -4.81
C SER A 320 29.12 -12.75 -4.56
N ASP A 321 28.71 -13.57 -5.53
CA ASP A 321 28.70 -15.04 -5.47
C ASP A 321 27.90 -15.62 -4.28
N ARG A 322 26.87 -14.89 -3.82
CA ARG A 322 25.96 -15.34 -2.77
C ARG A 322 24.69 -15.95 -3.36
N CYS A 323 24.31 -17.11 -2.81
CA CYS A 323 23.03 -17.72 -3.13
C CYS A 323 21.88 -16.90 -2.57
N GLY A 324 20.81 -16.81 -3.34
CA GLY A 324 19.59 -16.13 -2.95
C GLY A 324 18.33 -16.75 -3.54
N PHE A 325 17.19 -16.21 -3.19
CA PHE A 325 15.92 -16.58 -3.80
C PHE A 325 14.90 -15.45 -3.71
N PHE A 326 13.95 -15.46 -4.65
CA PHE A 326 12.77 -14.59 -4.60
C PHE A 326 11.51 -15.32 -5.03
N SER A 327 10.35 -14.85 -4.56
CA SER A 327 9.05 -15.34 -5.03
C SER A 327 8.55 -14.50 -6.20
N PHE A 328 8.18 -15.15 -7.30
CA PHE A 328 7.58 -14.49 -8.44
C PHE A 328 6.04 -14.64 -8.53
N ARG A 329 5.41 -15.09 -7.44
CA ARG A 329 3.95 -15.29 -7.35
C ARG A 329 3.13 -14.03 -7.70
N ARG A 330 3.70 -12.85 -7.46
CA ARG A 330 3.07 -11.55 -7.75
C ARG A 330 3.40 -10.98 -9.12
N MET A 331 4.34 -11.60 -9.84
CA MET A 331 4.85 -11.12 -11.12
C MET A 331 4.04 -11.73 -12.27
N LYS A 332 3.04 -11.01 -12.77
CA LYS A 332 2.16 -11.53 -13.83
C LYS A 332 2.76 -11.49 -15.24
N ARG A 333 3.77 -10.65 -15.50
CA ARG A 333 4.27 -10.35 -16.85
C ARG A 333 5.60 -11.00 -17.19
N VAL A 334 6.47 -11.26 -16.24
CA VAL A 334 7.79 -11.81 -16.46
C VAL A 334 7.95 -13.07 -15.63
N LYS A 335 8.11 -14.21 -16.32
CA LYS A 335 8.49 -15.47 -15.67
C LYS A 335 10.01 -15.59 -15.69
N PRO A 336 10.67 -15.80 -14.53
CA PRO A 336 12.10 -16.03 -14.50
C PRO A 336 12.45 -17.33 -15.25
N ARG A 337 13.60 -17.32 -15.95
CA ARG A 337 14.11 -18.49 -16.66
C ARG A 337 15.49 -18.84 -16.15
N GLN A 338 15.76 -20.12 -16.00
CA GLN A 338 17.05 -20.62 -15.56
C GLN A 338 18.16 -20.24 -16.56
N GLY A 339 19.31 -19.80 -16.05
CA GLY A 339 20.45 -19.36 -16.83
C GLY A 339 20.38 -17.93 -17.36
N TYR A 340 19.27 -17.20 -17.12
CA TYR A 340 19.12 -15.82 -17.53
C TYR A 340 19.53 -14.86 -16.42
N VAL A 341 20.09 -13.72 -16.82
CA VAL A 341 20.48 -12.64 -15.91
C VAL A 341 19.34 -11.63 -15.75
N TYR A 342 19.12 -11.22 -14.53
CA TYR A 342 18.08 -10.27 -14.19
C TYR A 342 18.63 -9.15 -13.30
N GLU A 343 18.09 -7.99 -13.51
CA GLU A 343 18.19 -6.87 -12.57
C GLU A 343 16.96 -6.90 -11.67
N LEU A 344 17.21 -7.08 -10.37
CA LEU A 344 16.18 -7.07 -9.33
C LEU A 344 16.06 -5.66 -8.78
N ILE A 345 14.89 -5.08 -8.92
CA ILE A 345 14.58 -3.81 -8.27
C ILE A 345 13.87 -4.16 -6.97
N LEU A 346 14.48 -3.75 -5.86
CA LEU A 346 14.11 -4.19 -4.52
C LEU A 346 13.44 -3.06 -3.75
N ASP A 347 12.46 -3.40 -2.92
CA ASP A 347 11.86 -2.47 -1.96
C ASP A 347 12.80 -2.10 -0.81
N LYS A 348 13.71 -3.00 -0.45
CA LYS A 348 14.70 -2.88 0.62
C LYS A 348 15.87 -3.81 0.35
N ASP A 349 16.95 -3.63 1.08
CA ASP A 349 18.09 -4.55 1.03
C ASP A 349 17.67 -6.00 1.25
N PRO A 350 18.29 -6.96 0.55
CA PRO A 350 17.99 -8.37 0.73
C PRO A 350 18.30 -8.82 2.16
N SER A 351 17.39 -9.60 2.74
CA SER A 351 17.57 -10.14 4.08
C SER A 351 18.38 -11.42 4.07
N LEU A 352 19.44 -11.47 4.89
CA LEU A 352 20.23 -12.68 5.08
C LEU A 352 19.47 -13.64 6.00
N GLN A 353 19.22 -14.87 5.52
CA GLN A 353 18.60 -15.93 6.31
C GLN A 353 19.64 -16.65 7.17
N GLU A 354 19.23 -17.39 8.19
CA GLU A 354 20.09 -18.16 9.10
C GLU A 354 21.04 -19.14 8.37
N ASN A 355 20.60 -19.65 7.23
CA ASN A 355 21.40 -20.56 6.37
C ASN A 355 22.37 -19.83 5.42
N GLY A 356 22.56 -18.53 5.56
CA GLY A 356 23.45 -17.73 4.72
C GLY A 356 22.89 -17.38 3.33
N VAL A 357 21.62 -17.71 3.04
CA VAL A 357 20.97 -17.45 1.76
C VAL A 357 20.27 -16.10 1.79
N LEU A 358 20.38 -15.31 0.73
CA LEU A 358 19.72 -14.01 0.59
C LEU A 358 18.25 -14.21 0.19
N ARG A 359 17.35 -13.56 0.89
CA ARG A 359 15.96 -13.46 0.50
C ARG A 359 15.68 -12.07 -0.07
N TYR A 360 15.25 -12.04 -1.33
CA TYR A 360 14.90 -10.82 -2.05
C TYR A 360 13.40 -10.56 -2.00
N GLU A 361 13.02 -9.33 -1.65
CA GLU A 361 11.66 -8.82 -1.84
C GLU A 361 11.65 -7.96 -3.11
N VAL A 362 11.41 -8.62 -4.24
CA VAL A 362 11.50 -8.03 -5.58
C VAL A 362 10.21 -7.28 -5.92
N ASP A 363 10.35 -6.01 -6.27
CA ASP A 363 9.27 -5.16 -6.73
C ASP A 363 9.10 -5.25 -8.25
N GLU A 364 10.22 -5.17 -8.99
CA GLU A 364 10.25 -5.31 -10.44
C GLU A 364 11.41 -6.21 -10.88
N LEU A 365 11.18 -6.99 -11.93
CA LEU A 365 12.17 -7.87 -12.53
C LEU A 365 12.44 -7.41 -13.95
N ARG A 366 13.69 -7.03 -14.27
CA ARG A 366 14.12 -6.67 -15.61
C ARG A 366 15.06 -7.71 -16.16
N VAL A 367 14.81 -8.18 -17.37
CA VAL A 367 15.72 -9.10 -18.07
C VAL A 367 16.90 -8.29 -18.58
N LEU A 368 18.09 -8.69 -18.19
CA LEU A 368 19.33 -8.22 -18.78
C LEU A 368 19.74 -9.28 -19.81
N ASP A 369 19.13 -9.22 -20.99
CA ASP A 369 19.43 -10.18 -22.05
C ASP A 369 20.51 -9.61 -22.97
N SER A 370 21.73 -10.10 -22.82
CA SER A 370 22.75 -9.98 -23.84
C SER A 370 23.52 -11.30 -23.91
N ASN A 371 23.70 -11.79 -25.11
CA ASN A 371 24.61 -12.93 -25.39
C ASN A 371 26.08 -12.54 -25.13
N GLU A 372 26.33 -11.28 -24.82
CA GLU A 372 27.63 -10.72 -24.41
C GLU A 372 27.61 -10.43 -22.92
N ASP A 373 28.52 -11.06 -22.21
CA ASP A 373 28.61 -10.94 -20.76
C ASP A 373 29.21 -9.61 -20.31
N THR A 374 28.37 -8.62 -20.08
CA THR A 374 28.77 -7.40 -19.35
C THR A 374 28.65 -7.54 -17.83
N THR A 375 28.20 -8.70 -17.33
CA THR A 375 27.82 -8.88 -15.93
C THR A 375 28.69 -9.87 -15.15
N GLY A 376 29.54 -10.66 -15.83
CA GLY A 376 30.33 -11.74 -15.22
C GLY A 376 29.53 -12.99 -14.82
N PHE A 377 28.24 -13.08 -15.24
CA PHE A 377 27.37 -14.23 -14.94
C PHE A 377 27.25 -15.24 -16.07
N ILE A 378 27.51 -14.82 -17.29
CA ILE A 378 27.44 -15.63 -18.49
C ILE A 378 28.73 -15.50 -19.30
N ARG A 379 29.07 -16.51 -20.08
CA ARG A 379 30.18 -16.46 -21.03
C ARG A 379 30.00 -17.44 -22.18
N VAL A 380 30.58 -17.13 -23.30
CA VAL A 380 30.69 -18.05 -24.46
C VAL A 380 31.97 -18.85 -24.32
N VAL A 381 31.85 -20.16 -24.47
CA VAL A 381 32.99 -21.09 -24.40
C VAL A 381 32.99 -21.97 -25.66
N SER A 382 34.17 -22.22 -26.22
CA SER A 382 34.36 -23.12 -27.36
C SER A 382 35.44 -24.13 -27.00
N GLY A 383 35.21 -25.40 -27.28
CA GLY A 383 36.18 -26.45 -26.99
C GLY A 383 35.62 -27.84 -27.25
N GLU A 384 36.48 -28.83 -27.01
CA GLU A 384 36.12 -30.24 -27.19
C GLU A 384 35.33 -30.78 -26.01
N LEU A 385 34.24 -31.48 -26.28
CA LEU A 385 33.42 -32.16 -25.27
C LEU A 385 34.09 -33.42 -24.75
N LYS A 386 34.32 -33.51 -23.47
CA LYS A 386 34.79 -34.69 -22.75
C LYS A 386 33.70 -35.28 -21.90
N ILE A 387 33.15 -36.44 -22.34
CA ILE A 387 32.11 -37.15 -21.58
C ILE A 387 32.74 -38.15 -20.62
N VAL A 388 32.37 -38.10 -19.35
CA VAL A 388 32.83 -39.04 -18.32
C VAL A 388 31.90 -40.27 -18.21
N ARG A 389 32.38 -41.35 -17.52
CA ARG A 389 31.63 -42.62 -17.39
C ARG A 389 30.21 -42.47 -16.85
N GLN A 390 29.92 -41.42 -16.08
CA GLN A 390 28.57 -41.13 -15.55
C GLN A 390 27.66 -40.43 -16.55
N GLY A 391 28.09 -40.22 -17.80
CA GLY A 391 27.28 -39.66 -18.87
C GLY A 391 27.16 -38.14 -18.93
N PHE A 392 27.70 -37.40 -17.96
CA PHE A 392 27.81 -35.94 -18.07
C PHE A 392 29.15 -35.57 -18.73
N GLY A 393 29.25 -34.35 -19.23
CA GLY A 393 30.45 -33.89 -19.92
C GLY A 393 30.98 -32.55 -19.46
N PHE A 394 32.15 -32.19 -19.99
CA PHE A 394 32.77 -30.89 -19.79
C PHE A 394 33.26 -30.35 -21.15
N VAL A 395 33.09 -29.06 -21.35
CA VAL A 395 33.81 -28.26 -22.34
C VAL A 395 34.63 -27.26 -21.55
N GLU A 396 35.93 -27.40 -21.55
CA GLU A 396 36.81 -26.71 -20.58
C GLU A 396 36.35 -26.97 -19.12
N ASP A 397 35.97 -25.93 -18.38
CA ASP A 397 35.45 -26.00 -17.01
C ASP A 397 33.91 -25.94 -16.91
N VAL A 398 33.22 -25.92 -18.06
CA VAL A 398 31.77 -25.85 -18.13
C VAL A 398 31.13 -27.23 -18.03
N HIS A 399 30.37 -27.48 -17.01
CA HIS A 399 29.64 -28.73 -16.80
C HIS A 399 28.42 -28.84 -17.72
N ILE A 400 28.29 -29.95 -18.43
CA ILE A 400 27.16 -30.31 -19.29
C ILE A 400 26.43 -31.49 -18.64
N PRO A 401 25.19 -31.30 -18.12
CA PRO A 401 24.43 -32.37 -17.45
C PRO A 401 24.11 -33.55 -18.38
N VAL A 402 23.97 -34.74 -17.81
CA VAL A 402 23.58 -35.96 -18.55
C VAL A 402 22.32 -35.76 -19.40
N SER A 403 21.31 -35.12 -18.83
CA SER A 403 20.06 -34.82 -19.55
C SER A 403 20.27 -33.95 -20.80
N TYR A 404 21.24 -33.05 -20.75
CA TYR A 404 21.58 -32.18 -21.86
C TYR A 404 22.37 -32.93 -22.95
N VAL A 405 23.31 -33.78 -22.53
CA VAL A 405 24.08 -34.66 -23.44
C VAL A 405 23.13 -35.57 -24.22
N LEU A 406 22.24 -36.25 -23.53
CA LEU A 406 21.28 -37.17 -24.11
C LEU A 406 20.26 -36.47 -25.04
N LYS A 407 19.70 -35.36 -24.59
CA LYS A 407 18.70 -34.60 -25.36
C LYS A 407 19.24 -34.11 -26.70
N ASN A 408 20.50 -33.73 -26.74
CA ASN A 408 21.13 -33.16 -27.93
C ASN A 408 22.01 -34.15 -28.71
N GLY A 409 22.06 -35.42 -28.29
CA GLY A 409 22.85 -36.48 -28.97
C GLY A 409 24.36 -36.19 -29.05
N LEU A 410 24.92 -35.60 -27.95
CA LEU A 410 26.29 -35.15 -27.97
C LEU A 410 27.27 -36.33 -27.72
N ASN A 411 28.40 -36.31 -28.42
CA ASN A 411 29.43 -37.33 -28.36
C ASN A 411 30.77 -36.74 -27.89
N SER A 412 31.54 -37.57 -27.15
CA SER A 412 32.89 -37.17 -26.72
C SER A 412 33.78 -36.91 -27.92
N GLY A 413 34.62 -35.89 -27.88
CA GLY A 413 35.48 -35.44 -28.95
C GLY A 413 34.85 -34.39 -29.88
N GLN A 414 33.56 -34.10 -29.71
CA GLN A 414 32.86 -33.13 -30.53
C GLN A 414 33.26 -31.69 -30.12
N GLN A 415 33.58 -30.87 -31.13
CA GLN A 415 33.83 -29.43 -30.93
C GLN A 415 32.48 -28.71 -30.73
N LEU A 416 32.34 -28.02 -29.60
CA LEU A 416 31.14 -27.30 -29.24
C LEU A 416 31.42 -25.82 -29.00
N ARG A 417 30.46 -24.98 -29.36
CA ARG A 417 30.39 -23.59 -28.95
C ARG A 417 29.11 -23.42 -28.13
N LEU A 418 29.22 -22.93 -26.90
CA LEU A 418 28.11 -22.88 -26.00
C LEU A 418 28.10 -21.60 -25.14
N LEU A 419 26.91 -21.23 -24.68
CA LEU A 419 26.72 -20.20 -23.66
C LEU A 419 26.61 -20.87 -22.30
N ALA A 420 27.46 -20.44 -21.38
CA ALA A 420 27.52 -20.94 -20.03
C ALA A 420 27.04 -19.86 -19.03
N TYR A 421 26.52 -20.28 -17.89
CA TYR A 421 26.17 -19.40 -16.79
C TYR A 421 26.71 -19.92 -15.45
N LYS A 422 26.92 -18.99 -14.52
CA LYS A 422 27.36 -19.31 -13.15
C LYS A 422 26.25 -19.99 -12.35
N LYS A 423 26.62 -21.03 -11.58
CA LYS A 423 25.75 -21.75 -10.67
C LYS A 423 26.51 -22.15 -9.42
N TRP A 424 25.86 -22.19 -8.27
CA TRP A 424 26.44 -22.72 -7.05
C TRP A 424 26.49 -24.26 -7.09
N ASP A 425 27.66 -24.83 -6.99
CA ASP A 425 27.86 -26.29 -6.85
C ASP A 425 27.88 -26.64 -5.36
N LYS A 426 26.83 -27.26 -4.89
CA LYS A 426 26.68 -27.67 -3.48
C LYS A 426 27.73 -28.69 -3.05
N LYS A 427 28.21 -29.55 -3.98
CA LYS A 427 29.20 -30.59 -3.65
C LYS A 427 30.59 -29.99 -3.46
N LYS A 428 30.95 -29.01 -4.28
CA LYS A 428 32.22 -28.32 -4.25
C LYS A 428 32.24 -27.13 -3.28
N ASN A 429 31.04 -26.72 -2.81
CA ASN A 429 30.81 -25.51 -2.03
C ASN A 429 31.43 -24.26 -2.70
N ALA A 430 31.29 -24.16 -4.01
CA ALA A 430 31.91 -23.13 -4.83
C ALA A 430 31.03 -22.79 -6.07
N VAL A 431 31.32 -21.66 -6.70
CA VAL A 431 30.74 -21.30 -7.97
C VAL A 431 31.33 -22.17 -9.07
N ALA A 432 30.46 -22.68 -9.95
CA ALA A 432 30.84 -23.47 -11.12
C ALA A 432 30.09 -22.97 -12.36
N TRP A 433 30.61 -23.28 -13.54
CA TRP A 433 29.96 -22.97 -14.81
C TRP A 433 29.12 -24.15 -15.29
N THR A 434 27.95 -23.89 -15.83
CA THR A 434 27.10 -24.90 -16.45
C THR A 434 26.50 -24.37 -17.74
N ILE A 435 26.18 -25.29 -18.67
CA ILE A 435 25.64 -24.93 -19.97
C ILE A 435 24.25 -24.32 -19.84
N ARG A 436 23.99 -23.25 -20.62
CA ARG A 436 22.67 -22.69 -20.88
C ARG A 436 22.14 -23.15 -22.22
N GLU A 437 22.90 -22.95 -23.31
CA GLU A 437 22.53 -23.31 -24.69
C GLU A 437 23.73 -23.57 -25.57
N LEU A 438 23.54 -24.30 -26.70
CA LEU A 438 24.49 -24.52 -27.74
C LEU A 438 24.24 -23.54 -28.90
N PHE A 439 25.31 -23.11 -29.59
CA PHE A 439 25.24 -22.31 -30.79
C PHE A 439 25.37 -23.17 -32.05
#